data_b8e898ae47e1bc4de030bf9d0da64685
#
_entry.id   b8e898ae47e1bc4de030bf9d0da64685
#
_cell.length_a   1.000
_cell.length_b   1.000
_cell.length_c   1.000
_cell.angle_alpha   90.00
_cell.angle_beta   90.00
_cell.angle_gamma   90.00
#
_symmetry.space_group_name_H-M   'P 1'
#
loop_
_entity.id
_entity.type
_entity.pdbx_description
1 polymer ?
#
loop_
_entity_poly.entity_id
_entity_poly.type
_entity_poly.pdbx_seq_one_letter_code
_entity_poly.pdbx_strand_id
1 'polypeptide(L)'
;HGTYTPGTATYSQMDYMLKVAGFGNFHVGTIEGYPTFETMLAQLKAAKAKSVTLVPFMFVAGDHAKNDIAGEWREMLEKEGYTVHVRMEGLGQIPEIQKIFVDHIRFGLKHRTQGIMEKKAVYAAGEKNE
;
A
#
# COMPACT_ATOMS: atom_id res chain seq x y z
N HIS A 1 6.72 -2.27 2.02
CA HIS A 1 8.10 -2.41 2.53
C HIS A 1 8.26 -1.70 3.88
N GLY A 2 7.84 -0.45 4.00
CA GLY A 2 8.05 0.36 5.19
C GLY A 2 9.35 1.17 5.16
N THR A 3 9.67 1.80 6.28
CA THR A 3 10.89 2.57 6.48
C THR A 3 11.09 2.88 7.97
N TYR A 4 12.34 3.00 8.41
CA TYR A 4 12.69 3.47 9.76
C TYR A 4 12.74 5.02 9.88
N THR A 5 12.49 5.73 8.80
CA THR A 5 12.41 7.21 8.83
C THR A 5 11.04 7.69 9.34
N PRO A 6 10.86 8.98 9.68
CA PRO A 6 9.55 9.53 10.05
C PRO A 6 8.45 9.30 9.01
N GLY A 7 8.80 9.02 7.75
CA GLY A 7 7.86 8.63 6.69
C GLY A 7 7.05 7.36 7.01
N THR A 8 7.46 6.56 8.00
CA THR A 8 6.70 5.39 8.47
C THR A 8 5.27 5.75 8.89
N ALA A 9 5.02 6.97 9.35
CA ALA A 9 3.69 7.43 9.76
C ALA A 9 2.63 7.33 8.62
N THR A 10 3.05 7.40 7.36
CA THR A 10 2.14 7.29 6.21
C THR A 10 1.47 5.92 6.11
N TYR A 11 2.11 4.86 6.59
CA TYR A 11 1.53 3.51 6.60
C TYR A 11 0.40 3.37 7.62
N SER A 12 0.58 3.95 8.83
CA SER A 12 -0.51 4.01 9.82
C SER A 12 -1.66 4.89 9.33
N GLN A 13 -1.36 5.99 8.66
CA GLN A 13 -2.37 6.84 8.03
C GLN A 13 -3.15 6.06 6.97
N MET A 14 -2.49 5.29 6.13
CA MET A 14 -3.13 4.45 5.12
C MET A 14 -4.04 3.41 5.77
N ASP A 15 -3.59 2.72 6.82
CA ASP A 15 -4.39 1.75 7.58
C ASP A 15 -5.67 2.39 8.13
N TYR A 16 -5.57 3.57 8.73
CA TYR A 16 -6.71 4.33 9.22
C TYR A 16 -7.66 4.76 8.10
N MET A 17 -7.11 5.31 6.99
CA MET A 17 -7.91 5.76 5.85
C MET A 17 -8.71 4.63 5.21
N LEU A 18 -8.13 3.43 5.09
CA LEU A 18 -8.84 2.25 4.59
C LEU A 18 -10.06 1.93 5.45
N LYS A 19 -9.92 1.97 6.77
CA LYS A 19 -11.02 1.71 7.71
C LYS A 19 -12.14 2.76 7.59
N VAL A 20 -11.77 4.04 7.53
CA VAL A 20 -12.73 5.15 7.33
C VAL A 20 -13.46 5.04 5.98
N ALA A 21 -12.78 4.56 4.96
CA ALA A 21 -13.35 4.32 3.63
C ALA A 21 -14.24 3.05 3.54
N GLY A 22 -14.43 2.33 4.64
CA GLY A 22 -15.26 1.13 4.69
C GLY A 22 -14.53 -0.19 4.41
N PHE A 23 -13.20 -0.16 4.24
CA PHE A 23 -12.37 -1.34 4.03
C PHE A 23 -11.82 -1.88 5.36
N GLY A 24 -12.68 -2.12 6.33
CA GLY A 24 -12.31 -2.56 7.68
C GLY A 24 -11.60 -3.92 7.75
N ASN A 25 -11.69 -4.72 6.69
CA ASN A 25 -11.01 -5.99 6.53
C ASN A 25 -9.59 -5.87 5.94
N PHE A 26 -9.14 -4.66 5.61
CA PHE A 26 -7.77 -4.39 5.20
C PHE A 26 -6.93 -3.97 6.41
N HIS A 27 -5.76 -4.53 6.53
CA HIS A 27 -4.81 -4.24 7.61
C HIS A 27 -3.43 -4.01 7.00
N VAL A 28 -2.78 -2.95 7.40
CA VAL A 28 -1.44 -2.60 6.91
C VAL A 28 -0.40 -3.10 7.90
N GLY A 29 0.60 -3.78 7.37
CA GLY A 29 1.82 -4.11 8.09
C GLY A 29 3.05 -3.73 7.26
N THR A 30 4.18 -3.49 7.89
CA THR A 30 5.44 -3.14 7.24
C THR A 30 6.54 -4.11 7.62
N ILE A 31 7.46 -4.37 6.68
CA ILE A 31 8.67 -5.16 6.93
C ILE A 31 9.62 -4.33 7.80
N GLU A 32 9.72 -3.03 7.50
CA GLU A 32 10.54 -2.07 8.24
C GLU A 32 9.68 -0.93 8.80
N GLY A 33 9.82 -0.63 10.09
CA GLY A 33 9.12 0.48 10.74
C GLY A 33 7.77 0.08 11.34
N TYR A 34 6.72 0.87 11.12
CA TYR A 34 5.43 0.70 11.76
C TYR A 34 4.28 0.98 10.79
N PRO A 35 3.15 0.23 10.83
CA PRO A 35 2.80 -0.88 11.75
C PRO A 35 3.66 -2.12 11.55
N THR A 36 4.09 -2.76 12.65
CA THR A 36 4.87 -4.00 12.58
C THR A 36 3.98 -5.20 12.22
N PHE A 37 4.60 -6.35 11.96
CA PHE A 37 3.87 -7.62 11.80
C PHE A 37 2.99 -7.92 13.01
N GLU A 38 3.49 -7.74 14.24
CA GLU A 38 2.76 -7.99 15.49
C GLU A 38 1.55 -7.05 15.63
N THR A 39 1.71 -5.78 15.23
CA THR A 39 0.60 -4.81 15.21
C THR A 39 -0.50 -5.25 14.25
N MET A 40 -0.14 -5.66 13.05
CA MET A 40 -1.08 -6.19 12.05
C MET A 40 -1.72 -7.49 12.55
N LEU A 41 -0.96 -8.41 13.13
CA LEU A 41 -1.45 -9.66 13.71
C LEU A 41 -2.47 -9.42 14.84
N ALA A 42 -2.22 -8.43 15.69
CA ALA A 42 -3.17 -8.05 16.74
C ALA A 42 -4.51 -7.57 16.16
N GLN A 43 -4.49 -6.81 15.06
CA GLN A 43 -5.70 -6.40 14.36
C GLN A 43 -6.45 -7.59 13.74
N LEU A 44 -5.75 -8.55 13.13
CA LEU A 44 -6.35 -9.77 12.58
C LEU A 44 -7.02 -10.60 13.69
N LYS A 45 -6.39 -10.72 14.85
CA LYS A 45 -6.96 -11.40 16.03
C LYS A 45 -8.21 -10.70 16.54
N ALA A 46 -8.18 -9.37 16.65
CA ALA A 46 -9.33 -8.57 17.07
C ALA A 46 -10.49 -8.67 16.06
N ALA A 47 -10.20 -8.75 14.78
CA ALA A 47 -11.19 -8.96 13.71
C ALA A 47 -11.71 -10.40 13.65
N LYS A 48 -11.15 -11.33 14.41
CA LYS A 48 -11.48 -12.78 14.39
C LYS A 48 -11.33 -13.36 12.98
N ALA A 49 -10.36 -12.88 12.21
CA ALA A 49 -10.06 -13.37 10.88
C ALA A 49 -9.68 -14.86 10.93
N LYS A 50 -10.07 -15.61 9.91
CA LYS A 50 -9.72 -17.04 9.74
C LYS A 50 -8.82 -17.27 8.55
N SER A 51 -8.92 -16.42 7.57
CA SER A 51 -8.18 -16.44 6.34
C SER A 51 -7.59 -15.07 6.07
N VAL A 52 -6.39 -15.04 5.52
CA VAL A 52 -5.64 -13.82 5.20
C VAL A 52 -5.14 -13.92 3.77
N THR A 53 -5.29 -12.84 3.02
CA THR A 53 -4.61 -12.69 1.72
C THR A 53 -3.52 -11.65 1.87
N LEU A 54 -2.27 -12.05 1.72
CA LEU A 54 -1.12 -11.16 1.68
C LEU A 54 -1.00 -10.52 0.29
N VAL A 55 -0.94 -9.20 0.27
CA VAL A 55 -0.82 -8.40 -0.96
C VAL A 55 0.34 -7.41 -0.80
N PRO A 56 1.42 -7.55 -1.58
CA PRO A 56 2.50 -6.57 -1.54
C PRO A 56 2.02 -5.20 -2.02
N PHE A 57 2.11 -4.19 -1.18
CA PHE A 57 1.86 -2.80 -1.57
C PHE A 57 3.18 -2.18 -2.05
N MET A 58 3.69 -2.72 -3.14
CA MET A 58 4.97 -2.37 -3.76
C MET A 58 4.77 -2.21 -5.27
N PHE A 59 5.51 -1.28 -5.89
CA PHE A 59 5.41 -1.08 -7.34
C PHE A 59 5.83 -2.33 -8.11
N VAL A 60 6.88 -3.00 -7.63
CA VAL A 60 7.35 -4.30 -8.14
C VAL A 60 7.31 -5.32 -7.01
N ALA A 61 6.70 -6.47 -7.24
CA ALA A 61 6.73 -7.60 -6.31
C ALA A 61 8.07 -8.37 -6.47
N GLY A 62 9.14 -7.78 -5.95
CA GLY A 62 10.51 -8.30 -6.01
C GLY A 62 10.86 -9.24 -4.85
N ASP A 63 12.14 -9.24 -4.46
CA ASP A 63 12.68 -10.18 -3.45
C ASP A 63 12.03 -10.00 -2.08
N HIS A 64 11.78 -8.78 -1.63
CA HIS A 64 11.06 -8.53 -0.37
C HIS A 64 9.63 -9.10 -0.39
N ALA A 65 8.94 -9.00 -1.51
CA ALA A 65 7.61 -9.61 -1.61
C ALA A 65 7.68 -11.15 -1.58
N LYS A 66 8.71 -11.74 -2.19
CA LYS A 66 8.89 -13.20 -2.25
C LYS A 66 9.40 -13.77 -0.92
N ASN A 67 10.42 -13.16 -0.33
CA ASN A 67 11.11 -13.71 0.82
C ASN A 67 10.39 -13.32 2.13
N ASP A 68 10.07 -12.04 2.31
CA ASP A 68 9.52 -11.55 3.57
C ASP A 68 8.00 -11.77 3.61
N ILE A 69 7.27 -11.39 2.57
CA ILE A 69 5.79 -11.46 2.59
C ILE A 69 5.30 -12.87 2.26
N ALA A 70 5.69 -13.43 1.11
CA ALA A 70 5.22 -14.75 0.68
C ALA A 70 5.98 -15.91 1.35
N GLY A 71 7.13 -15.65 1.95
CA GLY A 71 7.90 -16.58 2.77
C GLY A 71 7.60 -16.41 4.25
N GLU A 72 8.37 -15.58 4.93
CA GLU A 72 8.38 -15.45 6.39
C GLU A 72 7.01 -15.11 6.99
N TRP A 73 6.34 -14.06 6.49
CA TRP A 73 5.03 -13.66 7.03
C TRP A 73 3.96 -14.71 6.80
N ARG A 74 4.00 -15.38 5.65
CA ARG A 74 3.11 -16.50 5.39
C ARG A 74 3.27 -17.58 6.43
N GLU A 75 4.52 -18.04 6.67
CA GLU A 75 4.80 -19.09 7.65
C GLU A 75 4.40 -18.67 9.06
N MET A 76 4.65 -17.43 9.46
CA MET A 76 4.27 -16.91 10.77
C MET A 76 2.76 -16.92 10.96
N LEU A 77 2.00 -16.48 9.94
CA LEU A 77 0.53 -16.48 9.99
C LEU A 77 -0.05 -17.90 9.97
N GLU A 78 0.52 -18.83 9.20
CA GLU A 78 0.12 -20.24 9.21
C GLU A 78 0.36 -20.88 10.58
N LYS A 79 1.48 -20.57 11.26
CA LYS A 79 1.75 -21.00 12.65
C LYS A 79 0.74 -20.45 13.66
N GLU A 80 0.20 -19.26 13.41
CA GLU A 80 -0.88 -18.66 14.22
C GLU A 80 -2.28 -19.22 13.88
N GLY A 81 -2.35 -20.16 12.94
CA GLY A 81 -3.58 -20.89 12.60
C GLY A 81 -4.43 -20.26 11.49
N TYR A 82 -3.89 -19.28 10.75
CA TYR A 82 -4.59 -18.69 9.61
C TYR A 82 -4.46 -19.54 8.35
N THR A 83 -5.50 -19.56 7.53
CA THR A 83 -5.37 -19.96 6.12
C THR A 83 -4.82 -18.78 5.34
N VAL A 84 -3.64 -18.94 4.73
CA VAL A 84 -2.93 -17.84 4.07
C VAL A 84 -2.93 -18.00 2.55
N HIS A 85 -3.35 -16.96 1.86
CA HIS A 85 -3.23 -16.79 0.42
C HIS A 85 -2.23 -15.68 0.12
N VAL A 86 -1.57 -15.76 -1.02
CA VAL A 86 -0.62 -14.71 -1.44
C VAL A 86 -0.95 -14.28 -2.86
N ARG A 87 -1.17 -13.00 -3.06
CA ARG A 87 -1.32 -12.40 -4.39
C ARG A 87 -0.04 -11.65 -4.74
N MET A 88 0.85 -12.33 -5.49
CA MET A 88 2.16 -11.79 -5.90
C MET A 88 2.03 -10.89 -7.14
N GLU A 89 1.39 -9.75 -6.97
CA GLU A 89 1.21 -8.75 -8.02
C GLU A 89 1.73 -7.39 -7.55
N GLY A 90 2.66 -6.81 -8.29
CA GLY A 90 3.12 -5.45 -8.03
C GLY A 90 2.12 -4.41 -8.53
N LEU A 91 2.07 -3.24 -7.89
CA LEU A 91 1.16 -2.15 -8.27
C LEU A 91 1.34 -1.71 -9.72
N GLY A 92 2.57 -1.80 -10.26
CA GLY A 92 2.87 -1.48 -11.66
C GLY A 92 2.23 -2.42 -12.68
N GLN A 93 1.69 -3.55 -12.26
CA GLN A 93 0.96 -4.50 -13.12
C GLN A 93 -0.54 -4.21 -13.19
N ILE A 94 -1.06 -3.32 -12.34
CA ILE A 94 -2.48 -2.98 -12.23
C ILE A 94 -2.79 -1.85 -13.22
N PRO A 95 -3.70 -2.07 -14.21
CA PRO A 95 -4.00 -1.07 -15.26
C PRO A 95 -4.45 0.29 -14.70
N GLU A 96 -5.23 0.30 -13.62
CA GLU A 96 -5.72 1.52 -12.97
C GLU A 96 -4.56 2.33 -12.38
N ILE A 97 -3.55 1.66 -11.82
CA ILE A 97 -2.33 2.30 -11.31
C ILE A 97 -1.47 2.84 -12.48
N GLN A 98 -1.32 2.04 -13.55
CA GLN A 98 -0.62 2.50 -14.76
C GLN A 98 -1.26 3.77 -15.32
N LYS A 99 -2.60 3.83 -15.35
CA LYS A 99 -3.34 5.01 -15.78
C LYS A 99 -2.99 6.25 -14.93
N ILE A 100 -2.88 6.12 -13.61
CA ILE A 100 -2.48 7.23 -12.73
C ILE A 100 -1.11 7.79 -13.13
N PHE A 101 -0.13 6.93 -13.42
CA PHE A 101 1.19 7.37 -13.89
C PHE A 101 1.11 8.09 -15.23
N VAL A 102 0.35 7.57 -16.17
CA VAL A 102 0.14 8.22 -17.49
C VAL A 102 -0.52 9.59 -17.31
N ASP A 103 -1.53 9.68 -16.45
CA ASP A 103 -2.22 10.94 -16.17
C ASP A 103 -1.26 11.97 -15.53
N HIS A 104 -0.39 11.54 -14.59
CA HIS A 104 0.64 12.41 -14.02
C HIS A 104 1.63 12.90 -15.07
N ILE A 105 2.03 12.05 -16.04
CA ILE A 105 2.91 12.45 -17.14
C ILE A 105 2.21 13.48 -18.03
N ARG A 106 0.96 13.25 -18.41
CA ARG A 106 0.16 14.18 -19.22
C ARG A 106 0.03 15.55 -18.52
N PHE A 107 -0.31 15.53 -17.22
CA PHE A 107 -0.37 16.74 -16.41
C PHE A 107 0.98 17.47 -16.40
N GLY A 108 2.07 16.75 -16.16
CA GLY A 108 3.42 17.33 -16.16
C GLY A 108 3.79 17.98 -17.51
N LEU A 109 3.41 17.35 -18.62
CA LEU A 109 3.64 17.90 -19.97
C LEU A 109 2.78 19.13 -20.26
N LYS A 110 1.50 19.09 -19.91
CA LYS A 110 0.54 20.21 -20.08
C LYS A 110 1.00 21.45 -19.29
N HIS A 111 1.51 21.25 -18.08
CA HIS A 111 1.89 22.33 -17.17
C HIS A 111 3.42 22.50 -17.03
N ARG A 112 4.19 22.07 -18.04
CA ARG A 112 5.68 22.04 -17.98
C ARG A 112 6.34 23.39 -17.69
N THR A 113 5.70 24.50 -18.08
CA THR A 113 6.21 25.87 -17.89
C THR A 113 5.80 26.48 -16.55
N GLN A 114 4.93 25.85 -15.80
CA GLN A 114 4.44 26.33 -14.50
C GLN A 114 5.38 25.93 -13.36
N GLY A 115 5.51 26.78 -12.35
CA GLY A 115 6.19 26.47 -11.11
C GLY A 115 5.43 25.44 -10.27
N ILE A 116 6.10 24.89 -9.24
CA ILE A 116 5.50 23.82 -8.40
C ILE A 116 4.25 24.30 -7.64
N MET A 117 4.22 25.57 -7.22
CA MET A 117 3.07 26.12 -6.49
C MET A 117 1.86 26.31 -7.40
N GLU A 118 2.07 26.74 -8.63
CA GLU A 118 1.02 26.86 -9.65
C GLU A 118 0.46 25.48 -10.01
N LYS A 119 1.32 24.48 -10.22
CA LYS A 119 0.90 23.10 -10.47
C LYS A 119 0.06 22.54 -9.33
N LYS A 120 0.46 22.80 -8.08
CA LYS A 120 -0.31 22.38 -6.89
C LYS A 120 -1.70 23.03 -6.85
N ALA A 121 -1.79 24.32 -7.17
CA ALA A 121 -3.06 25.03 -7.21
C ALA A 121 -4.01 24.47 -8.28
N VAL A 122 -3.51 24.23 -9.49
CA VAL A 122 -4.27 23.63 -10.60
C VAL A 122 -4.74 22.23 -10.23
N TYR A 123 -3.88 21.40 -9.66
CA TYR A 123 -4.22 20.05 -9.23
C TYR A 123 -5.26 20.05 -8.11
N ALA A 124 -5.12 20.95 -7.12
CA ALA A 124 -6.08 21.10 -6.02
C ALA A 124 -7.45 21.61 -6.50
N ALA A 125 -7.49 22.42 -7.56
CA ALA A 125 -8.74 22.88 -8.19
C ALA A 125 -9.49 21.78 -8.96
N GLY A 126 -8.93 20.56 -9.02
CA GLY A 126 -9.57 19.40 -9.66
C GLY A 126 -9.39 19.34 -11.17
N GLU A 127 -8.44 20.10 -11.74
CA GLU A 127 -8.02 19.91 -13.13
C GLU A 127 -7.36 18.52 -13.24
N LYS A 128 -8.21 17.52 -13.41
CA LYS A 128 -7.77 16.19 -13.75
C LYS A 128 -7.41 16.17 -15.24
N ASN A 129 -6.41 15.39 -15.59
CA ASN A 129 -6.04 15.19 -16.98
C ASN A 129 -7.21 14.52 -17.70
N GLU A 130 -7.90 15.27 -18.53
CA GLU A 130 -8.75 14.76 -19.59
C GLU A 130 -7.90 14.42 -20.82
#